data_9019bbd5a87ef94b3b150293c9e491f3
#
_entry.id   9019bbd5a87ef94b3b150293c9e491f3
#
_cell.length_a   1.000
_cell.length_b   1.000
_cell.length_c   1.000
_cell.angle_alpha   90.00
_cell.angle_beta   90.00
_cell.angle_gamma   90.00
#
_symmetry.space_group_name_H-M   'P 1'
#
loop_
_entity.id
_entity.type
_entity.pdbx_description
1 polymer ?
#
loop_
_entity_poly.entity_id
_entity_poly.type
_entity_poly.pdbx_seq_one_letter_code
_entity_poly.pdbx_strand_id
1 'polypeptide(L)'
;EEITVTYVNKTGYSSSVSAYGNNNDDFSSTPSNFSKLKEIDLKKDNVPSDDFNTTVSGEDSWKTLTSKLKEKGLVTDGQTVTIHCNDKSDNTKSSVSGKVGADLTSGNGTTFKKRFIDKITID
;
A
#
# COMPACT_ATOMS: atom_id res chain seq x y z
N GLU A 1 -10.92 8.46 -6.67
CA GLU A 1 -9.94 7.53 -6.09
C GLU A 1 -10.57 6.16 -5.92
N GLU A 2 -9.86 5.14 -6.28
CA GLU A 2 -10.30 3.74 -6.10
C GLU A 2 -9.19 2.96 -5.42
N ILE A 3 -9.55 2.22 -4.39
CA ILE A 3 -8.63 1.34 -3.67
C ILE A 3 -9.15 -0.08 -3.81
N THR A 4 -8.33 -0.97 -4.37
CA THR A 4 -8.66 -2.38 -4.49
C THR A 4 -7.69 -3.20 -3.65
N VAL A 5 -8.21 -3.96 -2.72
CA VAL A 5 -7.44 -4.83 -1.84
C VAL A 5 -7.64 -6.27 -2.27
N THR A 6 -6.55 -6.93 -2.61
CA THR A 6 -6.54 -8.35 -2.99
C THR A 6 -5.97 -9.15 -1.83
N TYR A 7 -6.66 -10.22 -1.46
CA TYR A 7 -6.25 -11.08 -0.36
C TYR A 7 -6.46 -12.54 -0.72
N VAL A 8 -5.81 -13.42 0.03
CA VAL A 8 -6.07 -14.85 -0.05
C VAL A 8 -7.10 -15.18 1.03
N ASN A 9 -8.17 -15.87 0.64
CA ASN A 9 -9.21 -16.26 1.57
C ASN A 9 -8.88 -17.61 2.24
N LYS A 10 -9.71 -18.01 3.21
CA LYS A 10 -9.45 -19.24 4.00
C LYS A 10 -9.52 -20.52 3.18
N THR A 11 -10.08 -20.46 1.97
CA THR A 11 -10.10 -21.60 1.05
C THR A 11 -8.88 -21.64 0.12
N GLY A 12 -7.99 -20.64 0.21
CA GLY A 12 -6.78 -20.57 -0.59
C GLY A 12 -6.92 -19.85 -1.92
N TYR A 13 -8.07 -19.29 -2.21
CA TYR A 13 -8.30 -18.55 -3.45
C TYR A 13 -8.14 -17.06 -3.25
N SER A 14 -7.75 -16.36 -4.32
CA SER A 14 -7.68 -14.90 -4.31
C SER A 14 -9.08 -14.30 -4.34
N SER A 15 -9.29 -13.29 -3.52
CA SER A 15 -10.51 -12.50 -3.50
C SER A 15 -10.13 -11.03 -3.42
N SER A 16 -11.04 -10.13 -3.78
CA SER A 16 -10.77 -8.71 -3.69
C SER A 16 -11.98 -7.93 -3.20
N VAL A 17 -11.71 -6.80 -2.57
CA VAL A 17 -12.72 -5.81 -2.19
C VAL A 17 -12.24 -4.46 -2.68
N SER A 18 -13.17 -3.60 -3.07
CA SER A 18 -12.85 -2.27 -3.58
C SER A 18 -13.65 -1.21 -2.84
N ALA A 19 -13.02 -0.05 -2.64
CA ALA A 19 -13.66 1.14 -2.13
C ALA A 19 -13.47 2.27 -3.13
N TYR A 20 -14.48 3.10 -3.29
CA TYR A 20 -14.46 4.21 -4.23
C TYR A 20 -14.64 5.52 -3.51
N GLY A 21 -13.99 6.51 -4.03
CA GLY A 21 -14.31 7.87 -3.72
C GLY A 21 -13.41 8.51 -2.70
N ASN A 22 -13.94 9.53 -2.21
CA ASN A 22 -13.32 10.56 -1.42
C ASN A 22 -13.89 10.53 -0.02
N ASN A 23 -14.53 9.45 0.34
CA ASN A 23 -15.11 9.29 1.66
C ASN A 23 -14.16 8.48 2.52
N ASN A 24 -14.46 8.45 3.80
CA ASN A 24 -13.74 7.65 4.77
C ASN A 24 -14.08 6.17 4.61
N ASP A 25 -14.07 5.70 3.37
CA ASP A 25 -14.21 4.28 3.11
C ASP A 25 -12.95 3.62 3.60
N ASP A 26 -12.97 3.22 4.82
CA ASP A 26 -11.85 2.50 5.37
C ASP A 26 -12.16 1.01 5.33
N PHE A 27 -11.13 0.23 5.17
CA PHE A 27 -11.20 -1.20 5.32
C PHE A 27 -11.00 -1.54 6.79
N SER A 28 -11.86 -0.95 7.64
CA SER A 28 -11.71 -1.05 9.09
C SER A 28 -11.99 -2.45 9.61
N SER A 29 -12.70 -3.26 8.83
CA SER A 29 -12.98 -4.64 9.18
C SER A 29 -12.43 -5.57 8.13
N THR A 30 -11.73 -6.61 8.57
CA THR A 30 -11.30 -7.67 7.67
C THR A 30 -12.49 -8.53 7.25
N PRO A 31 -12.55 -8.96 5.99
CA PRO A 31 -13.56 -9.94 5.58
C PRO A 31 -13.49 -11.21 6.43
N SER A 32 -14.62 -11.80 6.70
CA SER A 32 -14.72 -12.98 7.57
C SER A 32 -13.92 -14.18 7.05
N ASN A 33 -13.71 -14.24 5.75
CA ASN A 33 -12.93 -15.31 5.11
C ASN A 33 -11.48 -14.92 4.80
N PHE A 34 -10.99 -13.82 5.37
CA PHE A 34 -9.63 -13.33 5.15
C PHE A 34 -8.61 -14.28 5.76
N SER A 35 -7.55 -14.57 5.01
CA SER A 35 -6.39 -15.32 5.50
C SER A 35 -5.11 -14.51 5.41
N LYS A 36 -4.81 -13.90 4.25
CA LYS A 36 -3.54 -13.21 4.03
C LYS A 36 -3.72 -12.06 3.05
N LEU A 37 -3.22 -10.89 3.40
CA LEU A 37 -3.18 -9.74 2.48
C LEU A 37 -2.15 -9.99 1.39
N LYS A 38 -2.47 -9.65 0.16
CA LYS A 38 -1.61 -9.89 -0.98
C LYS A 38 -1.21 -8.62 -1.70
N GLU A 39 -2.15 -7.72 -1.97
CA GLU A 39 -1.88 -6.54 -2.78
C GLU A 39 -2.90 -5.45 -2.50
N ILE A 40 -2.46 -4.20 -2.56
CA ILE A 40 -3.33 -3.03 -2.52
C ILE A 40 -3.04 -2.22 -3.78
N ASP A 41 -4.04 -2.03 -4.61
CA ASP A 41 -3.96 -1.20 -5.81
C ASP A 41 -4.66 0.13 -5.57
N LEU A 42 -4.00 1.21 -5.95
CA LEU A 42 -4.47 2.57 -5.74
C LEU A 42 -4.62 3.27 -7.09
N LYS A 43 -5.84 3.59 -7.46
CA LYS A 43 -6.12 4.46 -8.60
C LYS A 43 -6.44 5.84 -8.08
N LYS A 44 -5.68 6.83 -8.52
CA LYS A 44 -5.80 8.22 -8.06
C LYS A 44 -6.12 9.16 -9.22
N ASP A 45 -7.18 8.85 -9.93
CA ASP A 45 -7.67 9.72 -11.00
C ASP A 45 -8.42 10.89 -10.38
N ASN A 46 -8.17 12.10 -10.89
CA ASN A 46 -8.87 13.32 -10.46
C ASN A 46 -8.69 13.67 -8.98
N VAL A 47 -7.54 13.35 -8.39
CA VAL A 47 -7.25 13.76 -7.01
C VAL A 47 -6.80 15.23 -6.98
N PRO A 48 -7.09 15.96 -5.88
CA PRO A 48 -6.61 17.34 -5.73
C PRO A 48 -5.09 17.42 -5.80
N SER A 49 -4.57 18.34 -6.59
CA SER A 49 -3.13 18.45 -6.80
C SER A 49 -2.37 18.87 -5.56
N ASP A 50 -2.98 19.73 -4.74
CA ASP A 50 -2.30 20.27 -3.57
C ASP A 50 -2.00 19.21 -2.52
N ASP A 51 -2.93 18.29 -2.30
CA ASP A 51 -2.78 17.26 -1.28
C ASP A 51 -1.88 16.10 -1.73
N PHE A 52 -1.85 15.81 -3.03
CA PHE A 52 -1.19 14.64 -3.55
C PHE A 52 0.14 14.91 -4.25
N ASN A 53 0.51 16.18 -4.43
CA ASN A 53 1.81 16.55 -4.97
C ASN A 53 2.91 16.62 -3.91
N THR A 54 2.57 16.37 -2.66
CA THR A 54 3.53 16.37 -1.56
C THR A 54 4.53 15.24 -1.75
N THR A 55 5.81 15.56 -1.60
CA THR A 55 6.88 14.59 -1.60
C THR A 55 7.02 14.02 -0.18
N VAL A 56 7.07 12.70 -0.09
CA VAL A 56 7.19 12.00 1.20
C VAL A 56 8.40 11.08 1.17
N SER A 57 8.99 10.86 2.34
CA SER A 57 10.05 9.87 2.48
C SER A 57 9.48 8.48 2.27
N GLY A 58 10.12 7.69 1.41
CA GLY A 58 9.72 6.31 1.18
C GLY A 58 9.84 5.48 2.44
N GLU A 59 10.92 5.68 3.21
CA GLU A 59 11.13 4.96 4.47
C GLU A 59 10.04 5.30 5.49
N ASP A 60 9.74 6.57 5.68
CA ASP A 60 8.70 6.99 6.64
C ASP A 60 7.32 6.49 6.21
N SER A 61 7.02 6.55 4.93
CA SER A 61 5.76 6.03 4.39
C SER A 61 5.65 4.53 4.61
N TRP A 62 6.73 3.81 4.37
CA TRP A 62 6.77 2.36 4.58
C TRP A 62 6.56 2.01 6.06
N LYS A 63 7.26 2.71 6.96
CA LYS A 63 7.14 2.47 8.40
C LYS A 63 5.71 2.77 8.90
N THR A 64 5.13 3.86 8.47
CA THR A 64 3.77 4.24 8.85
C THR A 64 2.76 3.22 8.33
N LEU A 65 2.88 2.83 7.07
CA LEU A 65 1.99 1.88 6.45
C LEU A 65 2.05 0.51 7.12
N THR A 66 3.26 -0.02 7.29
CA THR A 66 3.42 -1.36 7.88
C THR A 66 2.96 -1.40 9.32
N SER A 67 3.16 -0.32 10.08
CA SER A 67 2.66 -0.22 11.45
C SER A 67 1.14 -0.27 11.49
N LYS A 68 0.48 0.44 10.58
CA LYS A 68 -0.99 0.44 10.50
C LYS A 68 -1.53 -0.91 10.05
N LEU A 69 -0.90 -1.53 9.07
CA LEU A 69 -1.32 -2.85 8.60
C LEU A 69 -1.17 -3.91 9.68
N LYS A 70 -0.08 -3.84 10.45
CA LYS A 70 0.15 -4.75 11.56
C LYS A 70 -0.88 -4.53 12.67
N GLU A 71 -1.16 -3.28 13.01
CA GLU A 71 -2.15 -2.92 14.02
C GLU A 71 -3.53 -3.47 13.68
N LYS A 72 -3.88 -3.48 12.40
CA LYS A 72 -5.17 -4.01 11.92
C LYS A 72 -5.16 -5.53 11.72
N GLY A 73 -4.05 -6.20 11.97
CA GLY A 73 -3.93 -7.64 11.80
C GLY A 73 -3.82 -8.10 10.35
N LEU A 74 -3.50 -7.19 9.44
CA LEU A 74 -3.42 -7.50 8.01
C LEU A 74 -2.07 -8.05 7.59
N VAL A 75 -1.01 -7.76 8.33
CA VAL A 75 0.33 -8.29 8.10
C VAL A 75 0.94 -8.73 9.43
N THR A 76 1.93 -9.61 9.35
CA THR A 76 2.67 -10.10 10.50
C THR A 76 4.16 -9.91 10.29
N ASP A 77 4.92 -9.93 11.38
CA ASP A 77 6.37 -9.78 11.32
C ASP A 77 6.99 -10.81 10.37
N GLY A 78 7.97 -10.38 9.61
CA GLY A 78 8.67 -11.20 8.64
C GLY A 78 8.10 -11.20 7.25
N GLN A 79 6.90 -10.69 7.04
CA GLN A 79 6.36 -10.51 5.70
C GLN A 79 7.05 -9.33 5.00
N THR A 80 7.28 -9.47 3.71
CA THR A 80 7.86 -8.39 2.91
C THR A 80 6.77 -7.50 2.36
N VAL A 81 6.86 -6.20 2.63
CA VAL A 81 5.95 -5.19 2.11
C VAL A 81 6.72 -4.27 1.18
N THR A 82 6.23 -4.08 -0.02
CA THR A 82 6.84 -3.22 -1.03
C THR A 82 5.85 -2.15 -1.45
N ILE A 83 6.27 -0.89 -1.38
CA ILE A 83 5.50 0.25 -1.89
C ILE A 83 6.05 0.58 -3.26
N HIS A 84 5.18 0.59 -4.27
CA HIS A 84 5.55 0.90 -5.66
C HIS A 84 5.05 2.29 -6.02
N CYS A 85 5.92 3.06 -6.65
CA CYS A 85 5.63 4.40 -7.13
C CYS A 85 5.93 4.47 -8.62
N ASN A 86 5.00 4.98 -9.40
CA ASN A 86 5.17 5.16 -10.83
C ASN A 86 4.92 6.62 -11.17
N ASP A 87 6.00 7.38 -11.32
CA ASP A 87 5.93 8.79 -11.69
C ASP A 87 5.72 8.91 -13.20
N LYS A 88 4.49 9.16 -13.59
CA LYS A 88 4.11 9.24 -14.99
C LYS A 88 4.62 10.50 -15.68
N SER A 89 5.06 11.51 -14.91
CA SER A 89 5.56 12.76 -15.50
C SER A 89 6.93 12.58 -16.16
N ASP A 90 7.74 11.62 -15.68
CA ASP A 90 9.07 11.35 -16.24
C ASP A 90 9.31 9.85 -16.48
N ASN A 91 8.27 9.01 -16.36
CA ASN A 91 8.35 7.56 -16.52
C ASN A 91 9.32 6.88 -15.54
N THR A 92 9.51 7.48 -14.37
CA THR A 92 10.36 6.89 -13.35
C THR A 92 9.55 5.97 -12.45
N LYS A 93 10.06 4.76 -12.26
CA LYS A 93 9.50 3.79 -11.31
C LYS A 93 10.46 3.65 -10.14
N SER A 94 9.92 3.74 -8.93
CA SER A 94 10.70 3.55 -7.72
C SER A 94 9.92 2.71 -6.72
N SER A 95 10.63 2.14 -5.78
CA SER A 95 10.00 1.32 -4.75
C SER A 95 10.82 1.32 -3.48
N VAL A 96 10.16 1.07 -2.38
CA VAL A 96 10.81 0.76 -1.09
C VAL A 96 10.26 -0.57 -0.61
N SER A 97 11.14 -1.37 -0.04
CA SER A 97 10.79 -2.72 0.40
C SER A 97 11.45 -3.02 1.74
N GLY A 98 10.78 -3.78 2.56
CA GLY A 98 11.32 -4.21 3.84
C GLY A 98 10.46 -5.29 4.46
N LYS A 99 10.93 -5.83 5.56
CA LYS A 99 10.21 -6.85 6.33
C LYS A 99 9.50 -6.18 7.50
N VAL A 100 8.25 -6.55 7.70
CA VAL A 100 7.46 -6.06 8.83
C VAL A 100 8.17 -6.43 10.13
N GLY A 101 8.30 -5.46 11.02
CA GLY A 101 9.01 -5.63 12.28
C GLY A 101 10.52 -5.47 12.20
N ALA A 102 11.05 -5.18 11.01
CA ALA A 102 12.48 -4.95 10.78
C ALA A 102 12.67 -3.68 9.95
N ASP A 103 13.90 -3.40 9.55
CA ASP A 103 14.22 -2.23 8.75
C ASP A 103 13.99 -2.50 7.26
N LEU A 104 14.05 -1.41 6.46
CA LEU A 104 14.02 -1.52 5.01
C LEU A 104 15.17 -2.39 4.51
N THR A 105 14.88 -3.18 3.48
CA THR A 105 15.89 -3.97 2.77
C THR A 105 16.33 -3.29 1.49
N SER A 106 15.51 -2.39 0.93
CA SER A 106 15.89 -1.63 -0.26
C SER A 106 15.10 -0.32 -0.33
N GLY A 107 15.65 0.66 -1.04
CA GLY A 107 14.99 1.93 -1.26
C GLY A 107 15.28 2.99 -0.19
N ASN A 108 16.29 2.80 0.63
CA ASN A 108 16.71 3.81 1.60
C ASN A 108 17.02 5.13 0.89
N GLY A 109 16.47 6.23 1.40
CA GLY A 109 16.66 7.55 0.80
C GLY A 109 15.74 7.86 -0.37
N THR A 110 14.90 6.93 -0.77
CA THR A 110 13.92 7.14 -1.84
C THR A 110 12.81 8.08 -1.36
N THR A 111 12.38 8.99 -2.24
CA THR A 111 11.24 9.86 -1.98
C THR A 111 10.17 9.64 -3.04
N PHE A 112 8.92 9.83 -2.63
CA PHE A 112 7.77 9.67 -3.53
C PHE A 112 6.92 10.92 -3.54
N LYS A 113 6.26 11.18 -4.67
CA LYS A 113 5.08 12.03 -4.69
C LYS A 113 3.87 11.15 -4.41
N LYS A 114 3.05 11.53 -3.44
CA LYS A 114 1.90 10.70 -3.02
C LYS A 114 1.02 10.25 -4.17
N ARG A 115 0.78 11.12 -5.16
CA ARG A 115 -0.10 10.80 -6.28
C ARG A 115 0.40 9.66 -7.15
N PHE A 116 1.68 9.34 -7.10
CA PHE A 116 2.28 8.31 -7.94
C PHE A 116 2.49 6.97 -7.23
N ILE A 117 2.13 6.89 -5.95
CA ILE A 117 2.08 5.59 -5.26
C ILE A 117 0.85 4.86 -5.79
N ASP A 118 1.07 3.75 -6.48
CA ASP A 118 -0.01 3.06 -7.18
C ASP A 118 -0.24 1.62 -6.71
N LYS A 119 0.71 1.03 -6.04
CA LYS A 119 0.59 -0.39 -5.65
C LYS A 119 1.40 -0.68 -4.39
N ILE A 120 0.84 -1.52 -3.55
CA ILE A 120 1.54 -2.06 -2.38
C ILE A 120 1.40 -3.58 -2.48
N THR A 121 2.53 -4.29 -2.46
CA THR A 121 2.53 -5.75 -2.51
C THR A 121 3.01 -6.33 -1.19
N ILE A 122 2.42 -7.43 -0.80
CA ILE A 122 2.76 -8.15 0.43
C ILE A 122 3.10 -9.59 0.06
N ASP A 123 4.22 -10.03 0.56
CA ASP A 123 4.74 -11.34 0.20
C ASP A 123 4.98 -12.23 1.42
#